data_f74d381396e1bb36a3ed2a0c49e7e848
#
_entry.id   f74d381396e1bb36a3ed2a0c49e7e848
#
_cell.length_a   1.000
_cell.length_b   1.000
_cell.length_c   1.000
_cell.angle_alpha   90.00
_cell.angle_beta   90.00
_cell.angle_gamma   90.00
#
_symmetry.space_group_name_H-M   'P 1'
#
loop_
_entity.id
_entity.type
_entity.pdbx_description
1 polymer ?
#
loop_
_entity_poly.entity_id
_entity_poly.type
_entity_poly.pdbx_seq_one_letter_code
_entity_poly.pdbx_strand_id
1 'polypeptide(L)'
;MKNSLGAKTIVPTTPVWVVGTYDREGKPNVMTAAWGGVCCSQPPCVYVSLRKATYTYGNIVERKAFTISIPSENYAKEADYFGITSGKTVDKFKITGLTPMKSDLVDAPYVKEFPLIIECKVLKIVEIGLHTEFIGEIMDVKADSNVLNEQNLPDIEKLKPIIWTADMTYHKVGKGIGQAFSIGKEI
;
A
#
# COMPACT_ATOMS: atom_id res chain seq x y z
N MET A 1 -12.93 -5.28 32.19
CA MET A 1 -11.57 -5.62 32.63
C MET A 1 -10.70 -5.78 31.38
N LYS A 2 -9.47 -5.26 31.35
CA LYS A 2 -8.53 -5.43 30.23
C LYS A 2 -7.53 -6.53 30.57
N ASN A 3 -7.24 -7.43 29.62
CA ASN A 3 -6.23 -8.46 29.75
C ASN A 3 -4.93 -8.03 29.05
N SER A 4 -3.78 -8.30 29.65
CA SER A 4 -2.50 -8.07 28.99
C SER A 4 -2.27 -9.13 27.91
N LEU A 5 -1.88 -8.69 26.71
CA LEU A 5 -1.48 -9.56 25.60
C LEU A 5 0.03 -9.62 25.41
N GLY A 6 0.80 -8.92 26.25
CA GLY A 6 2.23 -8.78 26.13
C GLY A 6 2.69 -7.86 24.99
N ALA A 7 4.00 -7.74 24.77
CA ALA A 7 4.58 -6.95 23.70
C ALA A 7 4.45 -7.69 22.34
N LYS A 8 3.43 -7.38 21.58
CA LYS A 8 3.12 -7.99 20.28
C LYS A 8 2.73 -6.91 19.27
N THR A 9 2.95 -7.19 18.00
CA THR A 9 2.55 -6.32 16.87
C THR A 9 1.05 -6.46 16.54
N ILE A 10 0.19 -6.33 17.56
CA ILE A 10 -1.26 -6.44 17.41
C ILE A 10 -1.83 -5.03 17.22
N VAL A 11 -1.88 -4.60 15.98
CA VAL A 11 -2.58 -3.37 15.57
C VAL A 11 -3.76 -3.81 14.70
N PRO A 12 -5.02 -3.56 15.13
CA PRO A 12 -6.20 -4.11 14.48
C PRO A 12 -6.43 -3.39 13.18
N THR A 13 -6.17 -3.00 12.36
CA THR A 13 -6.46 -2.30 11.10
C THR A 13 -5.18 -1.77 10.47
N THR A 14 -4.51 -2.63 9.73
CA THR A 14 -3.43 -2.19 8.86
C THR A 14 -3.89 -2.16 7.40
N PRO A 15 -3.33 -1.27 6.58
CA PRO A 15 -3.69 -1.20 5.17
C PRO A 15 -3.27 -2.48 4.44
N VAL A 16 -3.91 -2.74 3.31
CA VAL A 16 -3.42 -3.69 2.31
C VAL A 16 -2.93 -2.89 1.12
N TRP A 17 -1.64 -2.68 1.03
CA TRP A 17 -0.99 -1.91 -0.02
C TRP A 17 -0.18 -2.81 -0.93
N VAL A 18 -0.34 -2.64 -2.24
CA VAL A 18 0.46 -3.35 -3.23
C VAL A 18 1.58 -2.43 -3.72
N VAL A 19 2.79 -2.73 -3.26
CA VAL A 19 4.00 -1.95 -3.54
C VAL A 19 4.59 -2.40 -4.87
N GLY A 20 4.65 -1.50 -5.86
CA GLY A 20 5.21 -1.72 -7.18
C GLY A 20 6.65 -1.25 -7.30
N THR A 21 7.50 -2.05 -7.94
CA THR A 21 8.92 -1.75 -8.18
C THR A 21 9.39 -2.38 -9.49
N TYR A 22 10.40 -1.79 -10.13
CA TYR A 22 11.17 -2.48 -11.15
C TYR A 22 12.40 -3.17 -10.53
N ASP A 23 12.77 -4.33 -11.05
CA ASP A 23 14.07 -4.92 -10.74
C ASP A 23 15.21 -4.28 -11.58
N ARG A 24 16.43 -4.81 -11.45
CA ARG A 24 17.61 -4.31 -12.20
C ARG A 24 17.43 -4.34 -13.70
N GLU A 25 16.70 -5.32 -14.19
CA GLU A 25 16.48 -5.55 -15.61
C GLU A 25 15.28 -4.77 -16.16
N GLY A 26 14.58 -4.01 -15.29
CA GLY A 26 13.37 -3.26 -15.63
C GLY A 26 12.11 -4.13 -15.66
N LYS A 27 12.16 -5.34 -15.09
CA LYS A 27 10.98 -6.20 -15.00
C LYS A 27 10.07 -5.69 -13.87
N PRO A 28 8.75 -5.53 -14.13
CA PRO A 28 7.80 -5.09 -13.11
C PRO A 28 7.59 -6.19 -12.05
N ASN A 29 7.53 -5.76 -10.79
CA ASN A 29 7.23 -6.61 -9.65
C ASN A 29 6.33 -5.88 -8.68
N VAL A 30 5.49 -6.62 -7.97
CA VAL A 30 4.60 -6.12 -6.92
C VAL A 30 4.68 -7.00 -5.68
N MET A 31 4.43 -6.39 -4.51
CA MET A 31 4.38 -7.10 -3.23
C MET A 31 3.33 -6.46 -2.32
N THR A 32 2.51 -7.27 -1.67
CA THR A 32 1.58 -6.76 -0.66
C THR A 32 2.31 -6.47 0.64
N ALA A 33 2.07 -5.28 1.16
CA ALA A 33 2.56 -4.80 2.43
C ALA A 33 1.38 -4.35 3.32
N ALA A 34 1.38 -4.79 4.57
CA ALA A 34 0.40 -4.38 5.57
C ALA A 34 0.98 -3.36 6.57
N TRP A 35 2.28 -3.15 6.57
CA TRP A 35 2.93 -2.23 7.48
C TRP A 35 3.34 -0.97 6.75
N GLY A 36 2.43 0.01 6.77
CA GLY A 36 2.56 1.30 6.12
C GLY A 36 1.59 2.32 6.66
N GLY A 37 1.84 3.58 6.35
CA GLY A 37 1.01 4.70 6.78
C GLY A 37 1.50 6.03 6.25
N VAL A 38 0.70 7.07 6.50
CA VAL A 38 1.10 8.47 6.27
C VAL A 38 2.02 8.90 7.41
N CYS A 39 3.16 9.53 7.13
CA CYS A 39 4.12 9.96 8.15
C CYS A 39 4.46 11.45 8.14
N CYS A 40 4.12 12.18 7.07
CA CYS A 40 4.33 13.63 7.00
C CYS A 40 3.32 14.25 6.02
N SER A 41 2.87 15.46 6.33
CA SER A 41 1.97 16.23 5.46
C SER A 41 2.70 17.27 4.60
N GLN A 42 3.91 17.68 5.00
CA GLN A 42 4.72 18.66 4.26
C GLN A 42 6.22 18.42 4.49
N PRO A 43 6.94 17.83 3.49
CA PRO A 43 6.38 17.31 2.26
C PRO A 43 5.42 16.14 2.53
N PRO A 44 4.47 15.85 1.60
CA PRO A 44 3.56 14.72 1.78
C PRO A 44 4.33 13.41 1.68
N CYS A 45 4.31 12.60 2.73
CA CYS A 45 5.06 11.35 2.79
C CYS A 45 4.24 10.19 3.33
N VAL A 46 4.53 9.02 2.77
CA VAL A 46 4.09 7.72 3.27
C VAL A 46 5.29 6.86 3.60
N TYR A 47 5.10 5.85 4.45
CA TYR A 47 6.12 4.83 4.67
C TYR A 47 5.60 3.43 4.39
N VAL A 48 6.51 2.53 4.03
CA VAL A 48 6.31 1.09 4.00
C VAL A 48 7.47 0.40 4.71
N SER A 49 7.16 -0.55 5.60
CA SER A 49 8.18 -1.32 6.33
C SER A 49 8.32 -2.72 5.74
N LEU A 50 9.47 -3.02 5.15
CA LEU A 50 9.74 -4.26 4.46
C LEU A 50 10.89 -5.04 5.10
N ARG A 51 10.85 -6.36 5.00
CA ARG A 51 11.96 -7.22 5.42
C ARG A 51 13.05 -7.23 4.34
N LYS A 52 14.33 -7.20 4.75
CA LYS A 52 15.49 -7.26 3.83
C LYS A 52 15.47 -8.47 2.90
N ALA A 53 14.84 -9.57 3.32
CA ALA A 53 14.73 -10.80 2.53
C ALA A 53 13.77 -10.70 1.33
N THR A 54 12.92 -9.67 1.27
CA THR A 54 11.95 -9.53 0.18
C THR A 54 12.62 -9.02 -1.09
N TYR A 55 12.12 -9.46 -2.24
CA TYR A 55 12.61 -9.01 -3.53
C TYR A 55 12.40 -7.50 -3.73
N THR A 56 11.25 -7.02 -3.35
CA THR A 56 10.86 -5.61 -3.42
C THR A 56 11.79 -4.70 -2.60
N TYR A 57 12.32 -5.17 -1.47
CA TYR A 57 13.30 -4.42 -0.69
C TYR A 57 14.53 -4.04 -1.54
N GLY A 58 15.16 -5.03 -2.19
CA GLY A 58 16.34 -4.78 -3.04
C GLY A 58 16.05 -3.83 -4.20
N ASN A 59 14.88 -3.97 -4.79
CA ASN A 59 14.43 -3.12 -5.90
C ASN A 59 14.27 -1.65 -5.44
N ILE A 60 13.65 -1.40 -4.29
CA ILE A 60 13.50 -0.02 -3.75
C ILE A 60 14.86 0.59 -3.41
N VAL A 61 15.76 -0.20 -2.81
CA VAL A 61 17.11 0.27 -2.48
C VAL A 61 17.85 0.73 -3.74
N GLU A 62 17.67 0.02 -4.84
CA GLU A 62 18.35 0.31 -6.11
C GLU A 62 17.68 1.46 -6.87
N ARG A 63 16.37 1.39 -7.09
CA ARG A 63 15.61 2.33 -7.92
C ARG A 63 15.29 3.65 -7.20
N LYS A 64 15.33 3.66 -5.87
CA LYS A 64 14.94 4.81 -5.04
C LYS A 64 13.52 5.32 -5.33
N ALA A 65 12.66 4.42 -5.79
CA ALA A 65 11.27 4.70 -6.16
C ALA A 65 10.39 3.48 -5.90
N PHE A 66 9.13 3.74 -5.61
CA PHE A 66 8.08 2.73 -5.54
C PHE A 66 6.71 3.36 -5.79
N THR A 67 5.75 2.53 -6.14
CA THR A 67 4.34 2.92 -6.14
C THR A 67 3.61 2.15 -5.05
N ILE A 68 2.47 2.68 -4.63
CA ILE A 68 1.49 1.98 -3.81
C ILE A 68 0.19 1.94 -4.60
N SER A 69 -0.26 0.76 -4.95
CA SER A 69 -1.56 0.54 -5.58
C SER A 69 -2.54 0.00 -4.53
N ILE A 70 -3.70 0.63 -4.39
CA ILE A 70 -4.71 0.27 -3.39
C ILE A 70 -5.73 -0.67 -4.04
N PRO A 71 -5.77 -1.96 -3.65
CA PRO A 71 -6.73 -2.91 -4.19
C PRO A 71 -8.13 -2.65 -3.61
N SER A 72 -9.15 -2.78 -4.46
CA SER A 72 -10.53 -2.91 -3.98
C SER A 72 -10.81 -4.34 -3.49
N GLU A 73 -11.94 -4.53 -2.81
CA GLU A 73 -12.40 -5.85 -2.30
C GLU A 73 -12.44 -6.94 -3.39
N ASN A 74 -12.60 -6.56 -4.66
CA ASN A 74 -12.68 -7.50 -5.79
C ASN A 74 -11.33 -8.17 -6.09
N TYR A 75 -10.22 -7.58 -5.64
CA TYR A 75 -8.85 -8.04 -5.89
C TYR A 75 -8.16 -8.59 -4.63
N ALA A 76 -8.94 -9.01 -3.64
CA ALA A 76 -8.38 -9.53 -2.38
C ALA A 76 -7.50 -10.78 -2.61
N LYS A 77 -7.87 -11.65 -3.55
CA LYS A 77 -7.10 -12.86 -3.88
C LYS A 77 -5.76 -12.53 -4.53
N GLU A 78 -5.75 -11.60 -5.47
CA GLU A 78 -4.55 -11.14 -6.17
C GLU A 78 -3.62 -10.41 -5.19
N ALA A 79 -4.18 -9.57 -4.32
CA ALA A 79 -3.43 -8.89 -3.27
C ALA A 79 -2.77 -9.89 -2.31
N ASP A 80 -3.50 -10.92 -1.86
CA ASP A 80 -2.95 -11.99 -1.03
C ASP A 80 -1.83 -12.75 -1.77
N TYR A 81 -2.08 -13.15 -3.03
CA TYR A 81 -1.10 -13.82 -3.87
C TYR A 81 0.20 -13.02 -4.00
N PHE A 82 0.12 -11.70 -4.15
CA PHE A 82 1.30 -10.83 -4.20
C PHE A 82 2.09 -10.80 -2.88
N GLY A 83 1.44 -11.08 -1.76
CA GLY A 83 2.06 -11.16 -0.44
C GLY A 83 2.77 -12.48 -0.16
N ILE A 84 2.21 -13.60 -0.62
CA ILE A 84 2.70 -14.95 -0.30
C ILE A 84 3.72 -15.50 -1.32
N THR A 85 3.89 -14.85 -2.48
CA THR A 85 4.81 -15.29 -3.53
C THR A 85 5.98 -14.33 -3.72
N SER A 86 7.09 -14.83 -4.27
CA SER A 86 8.28 -14.02 -4.54
C SER A 86 8.44 -13.72 -6.03
N GLY A 87 8.65 -12.44 -6.39
CA GLY A 87 8.98 -12.03 -7.76
C GLY A 87 10.31 -12.57 -8.29
N LYS A 88 11.16 -13.15 -7.41
CA LYS A 88 12.36 -13.88 -7.84
C LYS A 88 12.06 -15.17 -8.59
N THR A 89 10.93 -15.80 -8.26
CA THR A 89 10.59 -17.16 -8.74
C THR A 89 9.42 -17.17 -9.71
N VAL A 90 8.54 -16.16 -9.64
CA VAL A 90 7.33 -16.10 -10.46
C VAL A 90 7.12 -14.73 -11.07
N ASP A 91 6.50 -14.69 -12.23
CA ASP A 91 5.96 -13.47 -12.82
C ASP A 91 4.53 -13.28 -12.32
N LYS A 92 4.38 -12.42 -11.31
CA LYS A 92 3.10 -12.21 -10.61
C LYS A 92 2.03 -11.61 -11.52
N PHE A 93 2.40 -10.68 -12.40
CA PHE A 93 1.48 -10.07 -13.35
C PHE A 93 0.96 -11.09 -14.35
N LYS A 94 1.85 -11.92 -14.90
CA LYS A 94 1.48 -12.97 -15.83
C LYS A 94 0.53 -14.00 -15.21
N ILE A 95 0.74 -14.37 -13.93
CA ILE A 95 -0.09 -15.36 -13.25
C ILE A 95 -1.47 -14.80 -12.90
N THR A 96 -1.55 -13.56 -12.42
CA THR A 96 -2.81 -12.93 -12.02
C THR A 96 -3.59 -12.34 -13.18
N GLY A 97 -2.96 -12.15 -14.34
CA GLY A 97 -3.56 -11.48 -15.49
C GLY A 97 -3.71 -9.97 -15.34
N LEU A 98 -3.17 -9.40 -14.25
CA LEU A 98 -3.19 -7.95 -14.02
C LEU A 98 -2.12 -7.25 -14.85
N THR A 99 -2.34 -5.98 -15.15
CA THR A 99 -1.53 -5.21 -16.09
C THR A 99 -0.58 -4.26 -15.36
N PRO A 100 0.76 -4.42 -15.53
CA PRO A 100 1.70 -3.42 -15.04
C PRO A 100 1.67 -2.17 -15.92
N MET A 101 1.50 -1.01 -15.30
CA MET A 101 1.61 0.28 -15.96
C MET A 101 2.83 1.03 -15.46
N LYS A 102 3.54 1.70 -16.36
CA LYS A 102 4.67 2.55 -16.00
C LYS A 102 4.16 3.86 -15.35
N SER A 103 4.77 4.26 -14.25
CA SER A 103 4.60 5.62 -13.73
C SER A 103 5.33 6.62 -14.65
N ASP A 104 4.75 7.81 -14.80
CA ASP A 104 5.38 8.91 -15.54
C ASP A 104 6.33 9.75 -14.66
N LEU A 105 6.18 9.68 -13.33
CA LEU A 105 6.90 10.53 -12.39
C LEU A 105 8.00 9.81 -11.61
N VAL A 106 7.89 8.48 -11.46
CA VAL A 106 8.85 7.69 -10.70
C VAL A 106 9.24 6.41 -11.43
N ASP A 107 10.44 5.90 -11.18
CA ASP A 107 10.92 4.66 -11.82
C ASP A 107 10.35 3.41 -11.12
N ALA A 108 9.02 3.28 -11.18
CA ALA A 108 8.29 2.15 -10.62
C ALA A 108 6.98 1.90 -11.40
N PRO A 109 6.51 0.64 -11.48
CA PRO A 109 5.25 0.28 -12.09
C PRO A 109 4.11 0.35 -11.07
N TYR A 110 2.88 0.50 -11.53
CA TYR A 110 1.66 0.31 -10.73
C TYR A 110 0.72 -0.72 -11.37
N VAL A 111 -0.30 -1.16 -10.64
CA VAL A 111 -1.33 -2.09 -11.14
C VAL A 111 -2.46 -1.29 -11.76
N LYS A 112 -2.68 -1.45 -13.07
CA LYS A 112 -3.68 -0.69 -13.84
C LYS A 112 -5.10 -0.83 -13.29
N GLU A 113 -5.48 -2.02 -12.88
CA GLU A 113 -6.83 -2.37 -12.45
C GLU A 113 -7.17 -1.87 -11.04
N PHE A 114 -6.19 -1.38 -10.30
CA PHE A 114 -6.43 -0.87 -8.94
C PHE A 114 -6.79 0.62 -8.97
N PRO A 115 -7.88 1.00 -8.30
CA PRO A 115 -8.52 2.30 -8.52
C PRO A 115 -7.79 3.51 -7.92
N LEU A 116 -6.79 3.30 -7.05
CA LEU A 116 -6.01 4.39 -6.43
C LEU A 116 -4.54 4.03 -6.40
N ILE A 117 -3.70 4.94 -6.88
CA ILE A 117 -2.25 4.78 -6.99
C ILE A 117 -1.57 5.97 -6.31
N ILE A 118 -0.51 5.68 -5.57
CA ILE A 118 0.37 6.69 -4.96
C ILE A 118 1.78 6.46 -5.54
N GLU A 119 2.35 7.46 -6.17
CA GLU A 119 3.69 7.42 -6.78
C GLU A 119 4.69 8.06 -5.83
N CYS A 120 5.75 7.31 -5.45
CA CYS A 120 6.66 7.71 -4.39
C CYS A 120 8.12 7.69 -4.83
N LYS A 121 8.84 8.77 -4.48
CA LYS A 121 10.30 8.83 -4.51
C LYS A 121 10.85 8.60 -3.11
N VAL A 122 11.82 7.71 -2.95
CA VAL A 122 12.42 7.44 -1.62
C VAL A 122 13.11 8.68 -1.09
N LEU A 123 12.63 9.19 0.03
CA LEU A 123 13.20 10.31 0.75
C LEU A 123 14.20 9.84 1.82
N LYS A 124 13.86 8.79 2.57
CA LYS A 124 14.68 8.26 3.65
C LYS A 124 14.49 6.76 3.80
N ILE A 125 15.56 6.09 4.24
CA ILE A 125 15.58 4.67 4.59
C ILE A 125 16.01 4.55 6.03
N VAL A 126 15.19 3.89 6.87
CA VAL A 126 15.45 3.70 8.31
C VAL A 126 15.45 2.21 8.64
N GLU A 127 16.58 1.71 9.12
CA GLU A 127 16.68 0.32 9.54
C GLU A 127 16.16 0.15 10.97
N ILE A 128 15.19 -0.76 11.16
CA ILE A 128 14.57 -1.08 12.45
C ILE A 128 14.57 -2.60 12.61
N GLY A 129 15.60 -3.13 13.22
CA GLY A 129 15.70 -4.57 13.48
C GLY A 129 15.46 -5.44 12.24
N LEU A 130 14.40 -6.27 12.25
CA LEU A 130 14.05 -7.15 11.14
C LEU A 130 13.52 -6.42 9.91
N HIS A 131 12.99 -5.22 10.09
CA HIS A 131 12.38 -4.41 9.04
C HIS A 131 13.19 -3.15 8.76
N THR A 132 13.06 -2.70 7.53
CA THR A 132 13.53 -1.39 7.07
C THR A 132 12.33 -0.58 6.62
N GLU A 133 12.20 0.62 7.15
CA GLU A 133 11.17 1.57 6.77
C GLU A 133 11.68 2.42 5.61
N PHE A 134 10.93 2.41 4.51
CA PHE A 134 11.14 3.27 3.36
C PHE A 134 10.14 4.42 3.42
N ILE A 135 10.63 5.61 3.70
CA ILE A 135 9.84 6.84 3.66
C ILE A 135 9.90 7.38 2.24
N GLY A 136 8.76 7.44 1.58
CA GLY A 136 8.59 7.97 0.24
C GLY A 136 7.86 9.30 0.24
N GLU A 137 8.44 10.30 -0.42
CA GLU A 137 7.74 11.52 -0.78
C GLU A 137 6.73 11.21 -1.87
N ILE A 138 5.48 11.63 -1.67
CA ILE A 138 4.40 11.44 -2.64
C ILE A 138 4.58 12.45 -3.76
N MET A 139 4.83 11.95 -4.96
CA MET A 139 4.98 12.76 -6.18
C MET A 139 3.66 12.99 -6.86
N ASP A 140 2.73 12.02 -6.78
CA ASP A 140 1.36 12.12 -7.29
C ASP A 140 0.45 11.06 -6.65
N VAL A 141 -0.84 11.35 -6.66
CA VAL A 141 -1.91 10.41 -6.32
C VAL A 141 -2.89 10.36 -7.49
N LYS A 142 -2.99 9.21 -8.15
CA LYS A 142 -3.91 8.96 -9.25
C LYS A 142 -5.09 8.13 -8.77
N ALA A 143 -6.28 8.50 -9.17
CA ALA A 143 -7.50 7.75 -8.87
C ALA A 143 -8.40 7.65 -10.09
N ASP A 144 -9.10 6.53 -10.23
CA ASP A 144 -10.15 6.39 -11.21
C ASP A 144 -11.29 7.38 -10.91
N SER A 145 -11.84 8.02 -11.93
CA SER A 145 -12.89 9.02 -11.74
C SER A 145 -14.15 8.48 -11.06
N ASN A 146 -14.45 7.19 -11.24
CA ASN A 146 -15.62 6.52 -10.65
C ASN A 146 -15.50 6.28 -9.14
N VAL A 147 -14.30 6.40 -8.55
CA VAL A 147 -14.09 6.28 -7.10
C VAL A 147 -13.94 7.63 -6.40
N LEU A 148 -14.09 8.73 -7.13
CA LEU A 148 -14.05 10.07 -6.54
C LEU A 148 -15.44 10.53 -6.09
N ASN A 149 -15.47 11.37 -5.05
CA ASN A 149 -16.65 12.11 -4.61
C ASN A 149 -16.76 13.46 -5.35
N GLU A 150 -17.77 14.25 -5.02
CA GLU A 150 -18.03 15.57 -5.60
C GLU A 150 -16.91 16.59 -5.37
N GLN A 151 -16.06 16.39 -4.35
CA GLN A 151 -14.91 17.23 -4.04
C GLN A 151 -13.61 16.72 -4.68
N ASN A 152 -13.69 15.76 -5.63
CA ASN A 152 -12.54 15.09 -6.25
C ASN A 152 -11.61 14.38 -5.24
N LEU A 153 -12.15 13.91 -4.13
CA LEU A 153 -11.41 13.09 -3.16
C LEU A 153 -11.85 11.63 -3.28
N PRO A 154 -10.95 10.67 -3.00
CA PRO A 154 -11.32 9.26 -2.98
C PRO A 154 -12.46 8.99 -1.99
N ASP A 155 -13.54 8.42 -2.48
CA ASP A 155 -14.69 7.98 -1.71
C ASP A 155 -14.46 6.55 -1.23
N ILE A 156 -14.41 6.34 0.07
CA ILE A 156 -14.09 5.03 0.65
C ILE A 156 -15.14 3.96 0.31
N GLU A 157 -16.41 4.35 0.16
CA GLU A 157 -17.50 3.42 -0.17
C GLU A 157 -17.48 3.01 -1.66
N LYS A 158 -16.94 3.88 -2.54
CA LYS A 158 -16.72 3.58 -3.96
C LYS A 158 -15.40 2.82 -4.17
N LEU A 159 -14.33 3.24 -3.50
CA LEU A 159 -13.00 2.62 -3.55
C LEU A 159 -13.01 1.18 -3.00
N LYS A 160 -13.80 0.94 -1.94
CA LYS A 160 -13.94 -0.36 -1.27
C LYS A 160 -12.59 -1.03 -0.95
N PRO A 161 -11.67 -0.32 -0.30
CA PRO A 161 -10.37 -0.90 0.02
C PRO A 161 -10.53 -2.01 1.06
N ILE A 162 -9.55 -2.91 1.10
CA ILE A 162 -9.48 -3.95 2.12
C ILE A 162 -8.46 -3.60 3.19
N ILE A 163 -8.71 -4.07 4.40
CA ILE A 163 -7.80 -3.98 5.54
C ILE A 163 -7.38 -5.38 5.99
N TRP A 164 -6.19 -5.48 6.54
CA TRP A 164 -5.69 -6.70 7.18
C TRP A 164 -5.75 -6.55 8.70
N THR A 165 -6.09 -7.63 9.41
CA THR A 165 -6.22 -7.67 10.86
C THR A 165 -5.27 -8.69 11.48
N ALA A 166 -4.96 -8.52 12.78
CA ALA A 166 -3.96 -9.31 13.48
C ALA A 166 -4.29 -10.81 13.61
N ASP A 167 -5.52 -11.22 13.32
CA ASP A 167 -5.97 -12.62 13.19
C ASP A 167 -5.73 -13.19 11.78
N MET A 168 -4.97 -12.48 10.94
CA MET A 168 -4.60 -12.85 9.57
C MET A 168 -5.79 -12.93 8.61
N THR A 169 -6.80 -12.08 8.81
CA THR A 169 -7.97 -12.00 7.93
C THR A 169 -8.03 -10.66 7.20
N TYR A 170 -8.70 -10.66 6.03
CA TYR A 170 -9.02 -9.44 5.28
C TYR A 170 -10.46 -9.02 5.59
N HIS A 171 -10.66 -7.73 5.81
CA HIS A 171 -11.96 -7.15 6.07
C HIS A 171 -12.26 -5.99 5.14
N LYS A 172 -13.54 -5.72 4.95
CA LYS A 172 -14.04 -4.52 4.27
C LYS A 172 -14.06 -3.33 5.22
N VAL A 173 -13.91 -2.14 4.69
CA VAL A 173 -14.18 -0.91 5.43
C VAL A 173 -15.70 -0.73 5.52
N GLY A 174 -16.21 -0.44 6.72
CA GLY A 174 -17.64 -0.23 6.97
C GLY A 174 -18.13 1.16 6.54
N LYS A 175 -19.41 1.43 6.80
CA LYS A 175 -20.02 2.74 6.52
C LYS A 175 -19.42 3.84 7.39
N GLY A 176 -19.44 5.07 6.88
CA GLY A 176 -19.09 6.25 7.63
C GLY A 176 -19.98 6.42 8.89
N ILE A 177 -19.38 6.85 9.99
CA ILE A 177 -20.04 7.03 11.29
C ILE A 177 -20.20 8.50 11.69
N GLY A 178 -19.58 9.41 10.96
CA GLY A 178 -19.66 10.86 11.22
C GLY A 178 -18.53 11.64 10.55
N GLN A 179 -18.72 12.95 10.48
CA GLN A 179 -17.75 13.87 9.90
C GLN A 179 -16.61 14.14 10.89
N ALA A 180 -15.38 13.89 10.49
CA ALA A 180 -14.22 14.25 11.31
C ALA A 180 -14.16 15.76 11.58
N PHE A 181 -13.64 16.15 12.74
CA PHE A 181 -13.63 17.53 13.26
C PHE A 181 -15.00 18.16 13.48
N SER A 182 -16.10 17.42 13.31
CA SER A 182 -17.48 17.86 13.52
C SER A 182 -18.19 17.01 14.55
N ILE A 183 -18.19 15.68 14.40
CA ILE A 183 -18.88 14.76 15.31
C ILE A 183 -18.46 14.94 16.79
N GLY A 184 -17.20 15.30 17.06
CA GLY A 184 -16.70 15.54 18.41
C GLY A 184 -17.23 16.82 19.07
N LYS A 185 -17.92 17.70 18.32
CA LYS A 185 -18.53 18.92 18.87
C LYS A 185 -19.88 18.64 19.55
N GLU A 186 -20.37 17.41 19.48
CA GLU A 186 -21.59 16.97 20.14
C GLU A 186 -21.35 16.57 21.61
N ILE A 187 -20.08 16.58 22.10
CA ILE A 187 -19.70 16.40 23.50
C ILE A 187 -19.69 17.74 24.22
#